data_6f72885188317374aac7d4cb3a95f838
#
_entry.id   6f72885188317374aac7d4cb3a95f838
#
_cell.length_a   1.000
_cell.length_b   1.000
_cell.length_c   1.000
_cell.angle_alpha   90.00
_cell.angle_beta   90.00
_cell.angle_gamma   90.00
#
_symmetry.space_group_name_H-M   'P 1'
#
loop_
_entity.id
_entity.type
_entity.pdbx_description
1 polymer ?
#
loop_
_entity_poly.entity_id
_entity_poly.type
_entity_poly.pdbx_seq_one_letter_code
_entity_poly.pdbx_strand_id
1 'polypeptide(L)'
;MNVPVTGAAVQAEPSFRHSVDMMFNHAVGLMDLPSGLKEKIRVCNATYTVRFGVRLRGQIQTFTGYRAIHSEHMEPVKGGIRYAMGVNQDEVEALAALMTYKCALVEAPFGGSKGGLRIDPRHYEEHELESITRRFAYELIKRDLIHPSQNVPAPDMGTGEREMAWIADQYARIHTTDINARACVTGKPLNAGGIHGRVEATGRGVQYALREFFRHPEDMAAAGLDGGLAGKRIIVQGLGNVGYHAAKFLSEEDGALITGVIEHDGGVFDPSGIDVDSLRSWISDNGGVKDYPHAQVIAEGALLLEEPCDILVPAALEGTIHLGNAERVQAPLIIEAANGPVTAGADEILRRRGKVIIPDLYANAGGVTVSYFEWVKNLSHIRFGRMQRRQEEARHQLVVDEMERIVGAMGNGTTLSDSFKLKYLRGADELELVRSGLDDTMRVAYQSMREVWHRRADVPDLRIAAYITAISRVAESYRAKGL
;
A
#
# COMPACT_ATOMS: atom_id res chain seq x y z
N MET A 1 32.28 31.52 38.17
CA MET A 1 32.65 30.49 37.19
C MET A 1 31.36 29.98 36.56
N ASN A 2 31.02 30.47 35.35
CA ASN A 2 29.87 30.00 34.60
C ASN A 2 30.30 28.76 33.82
N VAL A 3 29.73 27.61 34.13
CA VAL A 3 29.85 26.41 33.34
C VAL A 3 28.86 26.56 32.17
N PRO A 4 29.29 26.46 30.91
CA PRO A 4 28.37 26.48 29.79
C PRO A 4 27.58 25.16 29.79
N VAL A 5 26.26 25.26 29.83
CA VAL A 5 25.36 24.14 29.54
C VAL A 5 25.60 23.78 28.06
N THR A 6 26.29 22.67 27.84
CA THR A 6 26.41 22.07 26.51
C THR A 6 25.01 21.68 26.04
N GLY A 7 24.47 22.46 25.11
CA GLY A 7 23.25 22.10 24.43
C GLY A 7 23.44 20.72 23.80
N ALA A 8 22.56 19.78 24.13
CA ALA A 8 22.46 18.50 23.43
C ALA A 8 22.27 18.82 21.97
N ALA A 9 23.16 18.34 21.10
CA ALA A 9 23.00 18.43 19.66
C ALA A 9 21.66 17.80 19.31
N VAL A 10 20.78 18.57 18.70
CA VAL A 10 19.53 18.04 18.13
C VAL A 10 19.99 16.99 17.12
N GLN A 11 19.74 15.72 17.41
CA GLN A 11 20.02 14.63 16.48
C GLN A 11 19.23 14.91 15.21
N ALA A 12 19.92 15.09 14.10
CA ALA A 12 19.28 15.28 12.82
C ALA A 12 18.58 13.97 12.40
N GLU A 13 17.38 14.09 11.84
CA GLU A 13 16.67 12.94 11.28
C GLU A 13 17.52 12.25 10.20
N PRO A 14 17.64 10.91 10.24
CA PRO A 14 18.31 10.17 9.19
C PRO A 14 17.55 10.32 7.86
N SER A 15 18.27 10.32 6.75
CA SER A 15 17.62 10.30 5.43
C SER A 15 16.73 9.06 5.28
N PHE A 16 15.75 9.12 4.38
CA PHE A 16 14.85 7.99 4.11
C PHE A 16 15.63 6.70 3.76
N ARG A 17 16.64 6.79 2.89
CA ARG A 17 17.55 5.69 2.57
C ARG A 17 18.22 5.13 3.82
N HIS A 18 18.76 5.99 4.65
CA HIS A 18 19.44 5.58 5.88
C HIS A 18 18.47 4.90 6.86
N SER A 19 17.23 5.37 6.95
CA SER A 19 16.19 4.73 7.78
C SER A 19 15.87 3.31 7.33
N VAL A 20 15.75 3.08 6.03
CA VAL A 20 15.55 1.74 5.46
C VAL A 20 16.73 0.82 5.76
N ASP A 21 17.96 1.31 5.58
CA ASP A 21 19.19 0.57 5.90
C ASP A 21 19.29 0.24 7.41
N MET A 22 18.89 1.17 8.30
CA MET A 22 18.87 0.94 9.75
C MET A 22 17.92 -0.20 10.14
N MET A 23 16.69 -0.20 9.60
CA MET A 23 15.70 -1.25 9.86
C MET A 23 16.17 -2.61 9.33
N PHE A 24 16.73 -2.64 8.10
CA PHE A 24 17.35 -3.84 7.55
C PHE A 24 18.47 -4.36 8.46
N ASN A 25 19.42 -3.50 8.84
CA ASN A 25 20.56 -3.88 9.67
C ASN A 25 20.13 -4.39 11.05
N HIS A 26 19.11 -3.79 11.65
CA HIS A 26 18.54 -4.26 12.91
C HIS A 26 17.96 -5.67 12.75
N ALA A 27 17.13 -5.90 11.73
CA ALA A 27 16.54 -7.22 11.47
C ALA A 27 17.61 -8.30 11.21
N VAL A 28 18.59 -8.05 10.32
CA VAL A 28 19.64 -9.02 10.01
C VAL A 28 20.62 -9.23 11.16
N GLY A 29 20.74 -8.29 12.08
CA GLY A 29 21.47 -8.44 13.34
C GLY A 29 20.90 -9.54 14.24
N LEU A 30 19.58 -9.77 14.14
CA LEU A 30 18.86 -10.81 14.87
C LEU A 30 18.74 -12.14 14.08
N MET A 31 19.32 -12.21 12.88
CA MET A 31 19.22 -13.38 11.99
C MET A 31 20.58 -14.09 11.82
N ASP A 32 20.54 -15.41 11.81
CA ASP A 32 21.71 -16.22 11.45
C ASP A 32 21.81 -16.37 9.93
N LEU A 33 22.38 -15.37 9.26
CA LEU A 33 22.63 -15.35 7.83
C LEU A 33 24.11 -15.12 7.54
N PRO A 34 24.69 -15.78 6.52
CA PRO A 34 26.04 -15.48 6.08
C PRO A 34 26.22 -14.01 5.68
N SER A 35 27.36 -13.42 6.01
CA SER A 35 27.62 -11.98 5.74
C SER A 35 27.48 -11.63 4.26
N GLY A 36 27.96 -12.48 3.34
CA GLY A 36 27.80 -12.27 1.90
C GLY A 36 26.35 -12.28 1.43
N LEU A 37 25.49 -13.10 2.03
CA LEU A 37 24.06 -13.12 1.71
C LEU A 37 23.35 -11.88 2.28
N LYS A 38 23.70 -11.44 3.49
CA LYS A 38 23.21 -10.16 4.06
C LYS A 38 23.52 -8.99 3.13
N GLU A 39 24.77 -8.90 2.67
CA GLU A 39 25.18 -7.83 1.74
C GLU A 39 24.45 -7.94 0.39
N LYS A 40 24.30 -9.14 -0.17
CA LYS A 40 23.57 -9.37 -1.42
C LYS A 40 22.10 -8.93 -1.33
N ILE A 41 21.43 -9.15 -0.19
CA ILE A 41 20.04 -8.74 0.01
C ILE A 41 19.93 -7.23 0.23
N ARG A 42 20.95 -6.58 0.78
CA ARG A 42 20.95 -5.17 1.11
C ARG A 42 21.08 -4.25 -0.10
N VAL A 43 21.89 -4.64 -1.09
CA VAL A 43 22.25 -3.76 -2.21
C VAL A 43 21.31 -3.94 -3.40
N CYS A 44 21.05 -2.84 -4.13
CA CYS A 44 20.37 -2.92 -5.42
C CYS A 44 21.23 -3.65 -6.45
N ASN A 45 20.60 -4.54 -7.23
CA ASN A 45 21.27 -5.26 -8.32
C ASN A 45 21.70 -4.31 -9.45
N ALA A 46 20.83 -3.35 -9.78
CA ALA A 46 21.11 -2.36 -10.82
C ALA A 46 20.30 -1.08 -10.61
N THR A 47 20.88 0.05 -11.00
CA THR A 47 20.18 1.34 -11.04
C THR A 47 20.52 2.05 -12.35
N TYR A 48 19.47 2.48 -13.03
CA TYR A 48 19.55 3.16 -14.32
C TYR A 48 19.12 4.61 -14.19
N THR A 49 19.98 5.52 -14.63
CA THR A 49 19.63 6.93 -14.85
C THR A 49 19.46 7.12 -16.35
N VAL A 50 18.28 7.54 -16.78
CA VAL A 50 17.97 7.84 -18.18
C VAL A 50 17.72 9.33 -18.37
N ARG A 51 18.34 9.89 -19.41
CA ARG A 51 18.12 11.29 -19.83
C ARG A 51 17.58 11.29 -21.24
N PHE A 52 16.53 12.08 -21.47
CA PHE A 52 15.86 12.13 -22.77
C PHE A 52 15.28 13.51 -23.03
N GLY A 53 15.13 13.84 -24.31
CA GLY A 53 14.54 15.11 -24.74
C GLY A 53 13.13 14.89 -25.31
N VAL A 54 12.23 15.83 -25.01
CA VAL A 54 10.90 15.94 -25.63
C VAL A 54 10.75 17.36 -26.17
N ARG A 55 10.19 17.51 -27.39
CA ARG A 55 9.85 18.82 -27.96
C ARG A 55 8.51 19.27 -27.40
N LEU A 56 8.52 20.27 -26.53
CA LEU A 56 7.34 20.87 -25.93
C LEU A 56 7.37 22.38 -26.15
N ARG A 57 6.23 22.96 -26.46
CA ARG A 57 6.09 24.44 -26.63
C ARG A 57 7.15 25.01 -27.57
N GLY A 58 7.48 24.27 -28.66
CA GLY A 58 8.46 24.69 -29.66
C GLY A 58 9.94 24.48 -29.29
N GLN A 59 10.25 24.05 -28.06
CA GLN A 59 11.61 23.85 -27.56
C GLN A 59 11.86 22.40 -27.14
N ILE A 60 13.13 21.98 -27.12
CA ILE A 60 13.51 20.67 -26.56
C ILE A 60 13.72 20.85 -25.05
N GLN A 61 12.93 20.15 -24.26
CA GLN A 61 13.12 20.04 -22.81
C GLN A 61 13.76 18.69 -22.47
N THR A 62 14.74 18.70 -21.56
CA THR A 62 15.45 17.48 -21.13
C THR A 62 14.94 17.03 -19.77
N PHE A 63 14.66 15.74 -19.66
CA PHE A 63 14.14 15.09 -18.47
C PHE A 63 15.13 14.05 -17.94
N THR A 64 15.14 13.86 -16.63
CA THR A 64 15.93 12.82 -15.96
C THR A 64 14.99 11.86 -15.23
N GLY A 65 15.08 10.60 -15.58
CA GLY A 65 14.33 9.52 -14.95
C GLY A 65 15.26 8.44 -14.39
N TYR A 66 14.72 7.65 -13.48
CA TYR A 66 15.43 6.58 -12.77
C TYR A 66 14.62 5.29 -12.82
N ARG A 67 15.30 4.13 -12.83
CA ARG A 67 14.74 2.83 -12.56
C ARG A 67 15.76 2.00 -11.78
N ALA A 68 15.42 1.62 -10.54
CA ALA A 68 16.23 0.73 -9.72
C ALA A 68 15.60 -0.65 -9.66
N ILE A 69 16.44 -1.67 -9.74
CA ILE A 69 16.14 -3.08 -9.53
C ILE A 69 16.87 -3.46 -8.24
N HIS A 70 16.12 -3.69 -7.16
CA HIS A 70 16.74 -4.04 -5.90
C HIS A 70 17.07 -5.51 -5.84
N SER A 71 16.12 -6.40 -6.09
CA SER A 71 16.35 -7.85 -5.98
C SER A 71 15.58 -8.62 -7.04
N GLU A 72 16.29 -9.50 -7.72
CA GLU A 72 15.77 -10.47 -8.71
C GLU A 72 15.72 -11.89 -8.12
N HIS A 73 15.51 -11.99 -6.80
CA HIS A 73 15.27 -13.28 -6.16
C HIS A 73 14.02 -13.97 -6.73
N MET A 74 13.04 -13.18 -7.16
CA MET A 74 11.86 -13.55 -7.95
C MET A 74 11.72 -12.61 -9.15
N GLU A 75 11.21 -13.12 -10.26
CA GLU A 75 10.87 -12.35 -11.45
C GLU A 75 9.39 -12.53 -11.81
N PRO A 76 8.77 -11.47 -12.39
CA PRO A 76 9.36 -10.16 -12.69
C PRO A 76 9.60 -9.33 -11.43
N VAL A 77 10.47 -8.32 -11.54
CA VAL A 77 10.57 -7.30 -10.48
C VAL A 77 9.43 -6.30 -10.59
N LYS A 78 8.92 -5.82 -9.47
CA LYS A 78 7.71 -4.99 -9.37
C LYS A 78 7.94 -3.71 -8.60
N GLY A 79 7.42 -2.58 -9.09
CA GLY A 79 7.42 -1.32 -8.35
C GLY A 79 6.94 -0.13 -9.15
N GLY A 80 6.32 0.83 -8.47
CA GLY A 80 5.71 2.02 -9.06
C GLY A 80 6.70 2.95 -9.77
N ILE A 81 6.15 3.87 -10.58
CA ILE A 81 6.87 5.00 -11.18
C ILE A 81 6.32 6.29 -10.57
N ARG A 82 7.18 7.03 -9.87
CA ARG A 82 6.83 8.30 -9.20
C ARG A 82 7.17 9.49 -10.08
N TYR A 83 6.26 10.47 -10.16
CA TYR A 83 6.51 11.77 -10.76
C TYR A 83 6.53 12.82 -9.65
N ALA A 84 7.72 13.29 -9.31
CA ALA A 84 7.93 14.34 -8.31
C ALA A 84 9.27 15.05 -8.50
N MET A 85 9.36 16.31 -8.11
CA MET A 85 10.60 17.09 -8.21
C MET A 85 11.72 16.58 -7.29
N GLY A 86 11.37 15.92 -6.18
CA GLY A 86 12.32 15.34 -5.22
C GLY A 86 12.97 14.03 -5.70
N VAL A 87 12.45 13.41 -6.76
CA VAL A 87 12.94 12.11 -7.25
C VAL A 87 14.44 12.16 -7.54
N ASN A 88 15.17 11.27 -6.89
CA ASN A 88 16.61 11.06 -7.07
C ASN A 88 16.94 9.56 -6.94
N GLN A 89 18.22 9.22 -7.18
CA GLN A 89 18.66 7.83 -7.19
C GLN A 89 18.50 7.17 -5.82
N ASP A 90 18.92 7.83 -4.73
CA ASP A 90 18.89 7.26 -3.38
C ASP A 90 17.45 6.93 -2.92
N GLU A 91 16.50 7.83 -3.21
CA GLU A 91 15.09 7.62 -2.92
C GLU A 91 14.53 6.42 -3.71
N VAL A 92 14.83 6.33 -5.01
CA VAL A 92 14.35 5.25 -5.87
C VAL A 92 14.93 3.89 -5.43
N GLU A 93 16.20 3.83 -5.03
CA GLU A 93 16.83 2.62 -4.50
C GLU A 93 16.22 2.19 -3.16
N ALA A 94 16.01 3.12 -2.23
CA ALA A 94 15.37 2.84 -0.96
C ALA A 94 13.94 2.28 -1.14
N LEU A 95 13.15 2.92 -2.00
CA LEU A 95 11.81 2.46 -2.32
C LEU A 95 11.81 1.11 -3.06
N ALA A 96 12.82 0.81 -3.89
CA ALA A 96 12.97 -0.50 -4.54
C ALA A 96 13.28 -1.60 -3.52
N ALA A 97 14.08 -1.32 -2.47
CA ALA A 97 14.34 -2.23 -1.38
C ALA A 97 13.06 -2.55 -0.59
N LEU A 98 12.29 -1.51 -0.23
CA LEU A 98 10.99 -1.70 0.43
C LEU A 98 10.03 -2.52 -0.43
N MET A 99 10.03 -2.36 -1.76
CA MET A 99 9.20 -3.19 -2.64
C MET A 99 9.61 -4.68 -2.58
N THR A 100 10.92 -5.00 -2.51
CA THR A 100 11.39 -6.38 -2.33
C THR A 100 10.83 -6.98 -1.04
N TYR A 101 11.00 -6.26 0.09
CA TYR A 101 10.56 -6.78 1.39
C TYR A 101 9.03 -6.87 1.47
N LYS A 102 8.32 -5.90 0.91
CA LYS A 102 6.85 -5.89 0.86
C LYS A 102 6.32 -7.08 0.06
N CYS A 103 6.83 -7.32 -1.16
CA CYS A 103 6.41 -8.46 -1.98
C CYS A 103 6.70 -9.79 -1.29
N ALA A 104 7.89 -9.93 -0.68
CA ALA A 104 8.27 -11.13 0.04
C ALA A 104 7.38 -11.36 1.29
N LEU A 105 7.01 -10.29 2.03
CA LEU A 105 6.17 -10.39 3.21
C LEU A 105 4.77 -10.93 2.89
N VAL A 106 4.17 -10.45 1.80
CA VAL A 106 2.81 -10.87 1.38
C VAL A 106 2.83 -12.02 0.36
N GLU A 107 3.97 -12.68 0.20
CA GLU A 107 4.16 -13.81 -0.72
C GLU A 107 3.75 -13.52 -2.18
N ALA A 108 3.76 -12.26 -2.58
CA ALA A 108 3.64 -11.91 -3.98
C ALA A 108 4.93 -12.33 -4.72
N PRO A 109 4.84 -13.15 -5.79
CA PRO A 109 6.02 -13.74 -6.43
C PRO A 109 6.75 -12.73 -7.31
N PHE A 110 7.18 -11.64 -6.72
CA PHE A 110 7.88 -10.54 -7.37
C PHE A 110 9.19 -10.21 -6.65
N GLY A 111 10.21 -9.89 -7.44
CA GLY A 111 11.32 -9.10 -6.95
C GLY A 111 10.93 -7.63 -6.75
N GLY A 112 11.87 -6.80 -6.29
CA GLY A 112 11.61 -5.39 -6.02
C GLY A 112 12.26 -4.45 -7.02
N SER A 113 11.49 -3.49 -7.50
CA SER A 113 11.99 -2.36 -8.30
C SER A 113 11.27 -1.07 -7.96
N LYS A 114 11.82 0.04 -8.40
CA LYS A 114 11.16 1.36 -8.32
C LYS A 114 11.64 2.23 -9.47
N GLY A 115 10.75 3.10 -9.96
CA GLY A 115 11.10 4.11 -10.94
C GLY A 115 10.64 5.49 -10.52
N GLY A 116 11.19 6.49 -11.19
CA GLY A 116 10.74 7.85 -11.01
C GLY A 116 11.21 8.78 -12.12
N LEU A 117 10.47 9.85 -12.30
CA LEU A 117 10.79 10.93 -13.22
C LEU A 117 10.78 12.25 -12.44
N ARG A 118 11.83 13.02 -12.58
CA ARG A 118 11.97 14.31 -11.87
C ARG A 118 11.19 15.40 -12.60
N ILE A 119 9.86 15.42 -12.35
CA ILE A 119 8.94 16.45 -12.87
C ILE A 119 7.84 16.76 -11.84
N ASP A 120 7.26 17.95 -11.95
CA ASP A 120 5.95 18.23 -11.34
C ASP A 120 4.87 18.09 -12.42
N PRO A 121 4.03 17.04 -12.38
CA PRO A 121 3.05 16.79 -13.44
C PRO A 121 2.02 17.90 -13.59
N ARG A 122 1.81 18.74 -12.56
CA ARG A 122 0.88 19.87 -12.59
C ARG A 122 1.31 21.02 -13.51
N HIS A 123 2.58 21.05 -13.90
CA HIS A 123 3.16 22.08 -14.79
C HIS A 123 2.99 21.76 -16.27
N TYR A 124 2.39 20.61 -16.61
CA TYR A 124 2.25 20.13 -17.99
C TYR A 124 0.77 19.92 -18.32
N GLU A 125 0.40 20.30 -19.55
CA GLU A 125 -0.87 19.92 -20.13
C GLU A 125 -0.93 18.39 -20.35
N GLU A 126 -2.13 17.82 -20.44
CA GLU A 126 -2.30 16.38 -20.58
C GLU A 126 -1.52 15.79 -21.77
N HIS A 127 -1.61 16.41 -22.92
CA HIS A 127 -0.90 15.98 -24.13
C HIS A 127 0.64 16.09 -24.02
N GLU A 128 1.13 17.07 -23.26
CA GLU A 128 2.56 17.23 -22.95
C GLU A 128 3.02 16.10 -22.01
N LEU A 129 2.25 15.85 -20.95
CA LEU A 129 2.53 14.78 -20.00
C LEU A 129 2.49 13.41 -20.67
N GLU A 130 1.54 13.18 -21.61
CA GLU A 130 1.50 11.98 -22.44
C GLU A 130 2.79 11.81 -23.25
N SER A 131 3.22 12.87 -23.92
CA SER A 131 4.44 12.87 -24.74
C SER A 131 5.69 12.57 -23.90
N ILE A 132 5.80 13.15 -22.70
CA ILE A 132 6.88 12.89 -21.73
C ILE A 132 6.84 11.44 -21.27
N THR A 133 5.66 10.95 -20.86
CA THR A 133 5.45 9.58 -20.34
C THR A 133 5.77 8.53 -21.39
N ARG A 134 5.28 8.68 -22.62
CA ARG A 134 5.58 7.77 -23.74
C ARG A 134 7.08 7.76 -24.09
N ARG A 135 7.72 8.91 -24.06
CA ARG A 135 9.16 8.98 -24.31
C ARG A 135 9.96 8.33 -23.18
N PHE A 136 9.60 8.55 -21.93
CA PHE A 136 10.21 7.87 -20.80
C PHE A 136 10.00 6.35 -20.88
N ALA A 137 8.77 5.91 -21.15
CA ALA A 137 8.46 4.50 -21.37
C ALA A 137 9.32 3.89 -22.48
N TYR A 138 9.47 4.55 -23.62
CA TYR A 138 10.34 4.09 -24.69
C TYR A 138 11.79 3.88 -24.22
N GLU A 139 12.33 4.81 -23.43
CA GLU A 139 13.69 4.68 -22.90
C GLU A 139 13.84 3.47 -21.92
N LEU A 140 12.79 3.16 -21.19
CA LEU A 140 12.76 1.99 -20.29
C LEU A 140 12.54 0.68 -21.07
N ILE A 141 11.60 0.64 -22.02
CA ILE A 141 11.24 -0.54 -22.81
C ILE A 141 12.45 -1.07 -23.59
N LYS A 142 13.21 -0.21 -24.26
CA LYS A 142 14.39 -0.62 -25.05
C LYS A 142 15.53 -1.23 -24.21
N ARG A 143 15.39 -1.24 -22.87
CA ARG A 143 16.34 -1.80 -21.91
C ARG A 143 15.72 -2.91 -21.06
N ASP A 144 14.54 -3.41 -21.45
CA ASP A 144 13.74 -4.41 -20.73
C ASP A 144 13.38 -3.99 -19.28
N LEU A 145 13.40 -2.66 -19.01
CA LEU A 145 13.00 -2.08 -17.73
C LEU A 145 11.47 -1.84 -17.64
N ILE A 146 10.74 -2.16 -18.69
CA ILE A 146 9.30 -2.39 -18.77
C ILE A 146 9.11 -3.63 -19.63
N HIS A 147 8.72 -4.74 -19.02
CA HIS A 147 8.52 -6.03 -19.69
C HIS A 147 7.64 -6.94 -18.84
N PRO A 148 6.66 -7.68 -19.41
CA PRO A 148 5.75 -8.56 -18.66
C PRO A 148 6.43 -9.58 -17.75
N SER A 149 7.59 -10.10 -18.16
CA SER A 149 8.30 -11.20 -17.47
C SER A 149 9.55 -10.75 -16.72
N GLN A 150 9.98 -9.48 -16.85
CA GLN A 150 11.21 -9.01 -16.22
C GLN A 150 10.98 -7.85 -15.25
N ASN A 151 10.20 -6.83 -15.66
CA ASN A 151 10.07 -5.61 -14.88
C ASN A 151 8.73 -4.93 -15.12
N VAL A 152 7.85 -4.98 -14.15
CA VAL A 152 6.46 -4.55 -14.27
C VAL A 152 6.18 -3.32 -13.40
N PRO A 153 6.13 -2.12 -13.99
CA PRO A 153 5.73 -0.90 -13.29
C PRO A 153 4.29 -0.91 -12.79
N ALA A 154 4.00 0.07 -11.93
CA ALA A 154 2.67 0.38 -11.41
C ALA A 154 2.56 1.89 -11.16
N PRO A 155 1.36 2.43 -10.85
CA PRO A 155 1.22 3.80 -10.39
C PRO A 155 1.93 4.04 -9.04
N ASP A 156 2.35 5.28 -8.84
CA ASP A 156 2.85 5.82 -7.58
C ASP A 156 2.48 7.31 -7.49
N MET A 157 3.05 8.07 -6.56
CA MET A 157 2.81 9.51 -6.45
C MET A 157 3.01 10.22 -7.80
N GLY A 158 2.05 11.03 -8.21
CA GLY A 158 2.07 11.80 -9.45
C GLY A 158 1.79 11.00 -10.73
N THR A 159 1.46 9.71 -10.63
CA THR A 159 1.00 8.86 -11.74
C THR A 159 -0.26 8.09 -11.37
N GLY A 160 -1.04 7.69 -12.38
CA GLY A 160 -2.30 6.98 -12.20
C GLY A 160 -2.60 6.02 -13.34
N GLU A 161 -3.86 5.64 -13.44
CA GLU A 161 -4.36 4.73 -14.48
C GLU A 161 -4.06 5.25 -15.88
N ARG A 162 -4.14 6.55 -16.08
CA ARG A 162 -3.91 7.23 -17.35
C ARG A 162 -2.47 7.04 -17.84
N GLU A 163 -1.49 7.31 -16.99
CA GLU A 163 -0.06 7.13 -17.31
C GLU A 163 0.26 5.65 -17.58
N MET A 164 -0.35 4.74 -16.81
CA MET A 164 -0.18 3.29 -17.02
C MET A 164 -0.80 2.83 -18.35
N ALA A 165 -1.92 3.41 -18.77
CA ALA A 165 -2.50 3.15 -20.09
C ALA A 165 -1.56 3.60 -21.23
N TRP A 166 -0.97 4.79 -21.13
CA TRP A 166 0.00 5.28 -22.11
C TRP A 166 1.27 4.42 -22.19
N ILE A 167 1.76 3.95 -21.05
CA ILE A 167 2.92 3.05 -21.00
C ILE A 167 2.58 1.70 -21.65
N ALA A 168 1.42 1.12 -21.32
CA ALA A 168 0.97 -0.15 -21.90
C ALA A 168 0.79 -0.07 -23.43
N ASP A 169 0.18 1.02 -23.92
CA ASP A 169 0.01 1.27 -25.36
C ASP A 169 1.38 1.47 -26.04
N GLN A 170 2.30 2.22 -25.41
CA GLN A 170 3.65 2.40 -25.94
C GLN A 170 4.43 1.08 -26.04
N TYR A 171 4.28 0.19 -25.04
CA TYR A 171 4.87 -1.15 -25.07
C TYR A 171 4.29 -1.99 -26.22
N ALA A 172 2.97 -2.04 -26.34
CA ALA A 172 2.29 -2.81 -27.38
C ALA A 172 2.64 -2.35 -28.81
N ARG A 173 2.89 -1.05 -29.01
CA ARG A 173 3.33 -0.51 -30.32
C ARG A 173 4.75 -0.94 -30.70
N ILE A 174 5.60 -1.22 -29.72
CA ILE A 174 6.98 -1.67 -29.95
C ILE A 174 7.01 -3.20 -30.10
N HIS A 175 6.27 -3.93 -29.26
CA HIS A 175 6.21 -5.38 -29.22
C HIS A 175 4.89 -5.91 -29.77
N THR A 176 4.64 -5.71 -31.05
CA THR A 176 3.35 -5.99 -31.71
C THR A 176 2.95 -7.47 -31.72
N THR A 177 3.88 -8.38 -31.50
CA THR A 177 3.65 -9.84 -31.46
C THR A 177 3.57 -10.40 -30.05
N ASP A 178 3.81 -9.58 -29.02
CA ASP A 178 3.73 -10.03 -27.63
C ASP A 178 2.27 -10.11 -27.15
N ILE A 179 1.75 -11.33 -27.07
CA ILE A 179 0.39 -11.59 -26.58
C ILE A 179 0.20 -11.16 -25.12
N ASN A 180 1.28 -11.07 -24.34
CA ASN A 180 1.30 -10.67 -22.94
C ASN A 180 1.51 -9.16 -22.75
N ALA A 181 1.54 -8.37 -23.82
CA ALA A 181 1.83 -6.93 -23.75
C ALA A 181 1.02 -6.17 -22.69
N ARG A 182 -0.23 -6.59 -22.41
CA ARG A 182 -1.06 -5.97 -21.36
C ARG A 182 -0.53 -6.19 -19.94
N ALA A 183 0.29 -7.22 -19.71
CA ALA A 183 0.88 -7.51 -18.42
C ALA A 183 2.17 -6.70 -18.13
N CYS A 184 2.64 -5.89 -19.08
CA CYS A 184 3.88 -5.10 -18.92
C CYS A 184 3.80 -4.03 -17.82
N VAL A 185 2.59 -3.61 -17.42
CA VAL A 185 2.31 -2.70 -16.29
C VAL A 185 1.02 -3.09 -15.59
N THR A 186 0.84 -2.66 -14.34
CA THR A 186 -0.42 -2.81 -13.59
C THR A 186 -0.96 -1.46 -13.14
N GLY A 187 -2.22 -1.42 -12.70
CA GLY A 187 -2.92 -0.19 -12.36
C GLY A 187 -3.46 0.55 -13.58
N LYS A 188 -3.80 -0.21 -14.64
CA LYS A 188 -4.44 0.31 -15.83
C LYS A 188 -5.94 0.55 -15.61
N PRO A 189 -6.60 1.39 -16.42
CA PRO A 189 -8.04 1.46 -16.47
C PRO A 189 -8.67 0.10 -16.80
N LEU A 190 -9.88 -0.15 -16.30
CA LEU A 190 -10.59 -1.42 -16.51
C LEU A 190 -10.72 -1.83 -17.98
N ASN A 191 -11.00 -0.85 -18.84
CA ASN A 191 -11.13 -1.05 -20.29
C ASN A 191 -9.78 -1.32 -20.99
N ALA A 192 -8.65 -1.01 -20.32
CA ALA A 192 -7.30 -1.28 -20.82
C ALA A 192 -6.66 -2.54 -20.20
N GLY A 193 -7.43 -3.37 -19.51
CA GLY A 193 -6.95 -4.60 -18.87
C GLY A 193 -6.67 -4.48 -17.37
N GLY A 194 -7.14 -3.41 -16.73
CA GLY A 194 -7.13 -3.26 -15.28
C GLY A 194 -8.03 -4.27 -14.55
N ILE A 195 -8.00 -4.28 -13.25
CA ILE A 195 -8.76 -5.19 -12.39
C ILE A 195 -9.67 -4.41 -11.44
N HIS A 196 -10.88 -4.90 -11.21
CA HIS A 196 -11.76 -4.34 -10.18
C HIS A 196 -11.09 -4.42 -8.80
N GLY A 197 -11.38 -3.43 -7.93
CA GLY A 197 -10.82 -3.36 -6.58
C GLY A 197 -9.40 -2.76 -6.50
N ARG A 198 -8.72 -2.46 -7.63
CA ARG A 198 -7.36 -1.90 -7.60
C ARG A 198 -7.29 -0.52 -6.95
N VAL A 199 -8.28 0.33 -7.21
CA VAL A 199 -8.34 1.71 -6.67
C VAL A 199 -8.45 1.68 -5.15
N GLU A 200 -9.29 0.83 -4.59
CA GLU A 200 -9.51 0.70 -3.15
C GLU A 200 -8.47 -0.18 -2.43
N ALA A 201 -7.66 -0.94 -3.16
CA ALA A 201 -6.87 -2.06 -2.65
C ALA A 201 -5.97 -1.71 -1.46
N THR A 202 -5.32 -0.55 -1.48
CA THR A 202 -4.41 -0.16 -0.41
C THR A 202 -5.19 0.20 0.87
N GLY A 203 -6.25 1.00 0.75
CA GLY A 203 -7.12 1.33 1.89
C GLY A 203 -7.87 0.11 2.43
N ARG A 204 -8.30 -0.80 1.55
CA ARG A 204 -8.89 -2.08 1.94
C ARG A 204 -7.87 -2.96 2.68
N GLY A 205 -6.62 -2.97 2.25
CA GLY A 205 -5.53 -3.66 2.95
C GLY A 205 -5.30 -3.12 4.36
N VAL A 206 -5.36 -1.80 4.55
CA VAL A 206 -5.30 -1.17 5.88
C VAL A 206 -6.43 -1.64 6.78
N GLN A 207 -7.66 -1.69 6.26
CA GLN A 207 -8.82 -2.22 6.99
C GLN A 207 -8.60 -3.68 7.40
N TYR A 208 -8.18 -4.54 6.47
CA TYR A 208 -7.94 -5.95 6.76
C TYR A 208 -6.80 -6.16 7.76
N ALA A 209 -5.76 -5.33 7.69
CA ALA A 209 -4.68 -5.35 8.67
C ALA A 209 -5.16 -5.01 10.09
N LEU A 210 -6.04 -4.01 10.24
CA LEU A 210 -6.65 -3.70 11.53
C LEU A 210 -7.60 -4.79 11.99
N ARG A 211 -8.46 -5.31 11.10
CA ARG A 211 -9.34 -6.44 11.43
C ARG A 211 -8.55 -7.63 11.95
N GLU A 212 -7.41 -7.94 11.33
CA GLU A 212 -6.58 -9.05 11.76
C GLU A 212 -5.90 -8.78 13.10
N PHE A 213 -5.36 -7.57 13.32
CA PHE A 213 -4.82 -7.17 14.62
C PHE A 213 -5.86 -7.32 15.74
N PHE A 214 -7.09 -6.85 15.52
CA PHE A 214 -8.18 -6.92 16.50
C PHE A 214 -8.77 -8.33 16.70
N ARG A 215 -8.39 -9.33 15.90
CA ARG A 215 -8.70 -10.75 16.13
C ARG A 215 -7.84 -11.37 17.22
N HIS A 216 -6.73 -10.75 17.61
CA HIS A 216 -5.76 -11.29 18.55
C HIS A 216 -5.76 -10.51 19.88
N PRO A 217 -6.37 -11.05 20.95
CA PRO A 217 -6.42 -10.36 22.25
C PRO A 217 -5.07 -10.00 22.83
N GLU A 218 -4.03 -10.80 22.58
CA GLU A 218 -2.66 -10.53 23.05
C GLU A 218 -2.06 -9.28 22.37
N ASP A 219 -2.33 -9.10 21.06
CA ASP A 219 -1.82 -7.98 20.29
C ASP A 219 -2.54 -6.68 20.68
N MET A 220 -3.87 -6.75 20.90
CA MET A 220 -4.66 -5.65 21.44
C MET A 220 -4.16 -5.25 22.85
N ALA A 221 -3.90 -6.23 23.72
CA ALA A 221 -3.39 -5.97 25.06
C ALA A 221 -2.00 -5.28 25.03
N ALA A 222 -1.14 -5.65 24.08
CA ALA A 222 0.16 -4.99 23.88
C ALA A 222 0.01 -3.50 23.52
N ALA A 223 -1.08 -3.13 22.82
CA ALA A 223 -1.42 -1.73 22.54
C ALA A 223 -2.28 -1.08 23.64
N GLY A 224 -2.64 -1.80 24.70
CA GLY A 224 -3.57 -1.31 25.72
C GLY A 224 -5.00 -1.07 25.20
N LEU A 225 -5.39 -1.82 24.17
CA LEU A 225 -6.72 -1.77 23.55
C LEU A 225 -7.53 -3.03 23.93
N ASP A 226 -8.84 -2.93 23.87
CA ASP A 226 -9.78 -4.00 24.13
C ASP A 226 -10.98 -3.96 23.15
N GLY A 227 -11.82 -4.99 23.16
CA GLY A 227 -13.02 -5.05 22.34
C GLY A 227 -12.74 -5.19 20.84
N GLY A 228 -13.65 -4.69 20.02
CA GLY A 228 -13.56 -4.69 18.56
C GLY A 228 -13.23 -3.31 17.99
N LEU A 229 -13.27 -3.21 16.66
CA LEU A 229 -13.09 -1.94 15.94
C LEU A 229 -14.27 -0.98 16.12
N ALA A 230 -15.47 -1.50 16.37
CA ALA A 230 -16.67 -0.69 16.57
C ALA A 230 -16.48 0.31 17.73
N GLY A 231 -16.75 1.59 17.45
CA GLY A 231 -16.59 2.68 18.41
C GLY A 231 -15.14 3.15 18.66
N LYS A 232 -14.11 2.54 18.05
CA LYS A 232 -12.74 3.03 18.16
C LYS A 232 -12.60 4.37 17.45
N ARG A 233 -11.96 5.33 18.11
CA ARG A 233 -11.70 6.68 17.58
C ARG A 233 -10.45 6.64 16.70
N ILE A 234 -10.60 7.06 15.48
CA ILE A 234 -9.53 7.02 14.47
C ILE A 234 -9.25 8.42 13.94
N ILE A 235 -7.99 8.79 13.90
CA ILE A 235 -7.51 9.99 13.19
C ILE A 235 -6.76 9.55 11.95
N VAL A 236 -7.12 10.11 10.79
CA VAL A 236 -6.53 9.80 9.49
C VAL A 236 -5.79 11.01 8.96
N GLN A 237 -4.53 10.84 8.58
CA GLN A 237 -3.78 11.87 7.89
C GLN A 237 -3.78 11.60 6.38
N GLY A 238 -4.38 12.54 5.65
CA GLY A 238 -4.56 12.45 4.21
C GLY A 238 -5.82 11.68 3.82
N LEU A 239 -6.78 12.36 3.21
CA LEU A 239 -7.99 11.74 2.65
C LEU A 239 -7.87 11.56 1.13
N GLY A 240 -6.64 11.26 0.67
CA GLY A 240 -6.35 10.81 -0.70
C GLY A 240 -6.92 9.42 -0.96
N ASN A 241 -6.43 8.74 -2.00
CA ASN A 241 -6.97 7.43 -2.37
C ASN A 241 -6.89 6.40 -1.22
N VAL A 242 -5.76 6.33 -0.51
CA VAL A 242 -5.57 5.33 0.55
C VAL A 242 -6.37 5.67 1.80
N GLY A 243 -6.21 6.91 2.32
CA GLY A 243 -6.88 7.32 3.56
C GLY A 243 -8.39 7.36 3.43
N TYR A 244 -8.93 7.82 2.29
CA TYR A 244 -10.37 7.81 2.03
C TYR A 244 -10.95 6.39 2.09
N HIS A 245 -10.38 5.44 1.34
CA HIS A 245 -10.91 4.08 1.34
C HIS A 245 -10.72 3.38 2.70
N ALA A 246 -9.60 3.61 3.39
CA ALA A 246 -9.41 3.08 4.73
C ALA A 246 -10.44 3.64 5.71
N ALA A 247 -10.61 4.98 5.76
CA ALA A 247 -11.58 5.63 6.62
C ALA A 247 -13.02 5.18 6.35
N LYS A 248 -13.40 5.16 5.05
CA LYS A 248 -14.73 4.72 4.61
C LYS A 248 -15.05 3.32 5.08
N PHE A 249 -14.18 2.35 4.79
CA PHE A 249 -14.47 0.96 5.13
C PHE A 249 -14.43 0.71 6.64
N LEU A 250 -13.52 1.36 7.37
CA LEU A 250 -13.48 1.25 8.84
C LEU A 250 -14.73 1.84 9.50
N SER A 251 -15.27 2.94 8.97
CA SER A 251 -16.50 3.52 9.52
C SER A 251 -17.76 2.74 9.09
N GLU A 252 -17.94 2.45 7.80
CA GLU A 252 -19.17 1.85 7.29
C GLU A 252 -19.30 0.36 7.59
N GLU A 253 -18.19 -0.39 7.53
CA GLU A 253 -18.23 -1.85 7.68
C GLU A 253 -17.83 -2.32 9.07
N ASP A 254 -16.97 -1.59 9.79
CA ASP A 254 -16.47 -1.97 11.11
C ASP A 254 -17.03 -1.11 12.26
N GLY A 255 -17.76 -0.04 11.93
CA GLY A 255 -18.39 0.84 12.92
C GLY A 255 -17.41 1.69 13.73
N ALA A 256 -16.18 1.90 13.24
CA ALA A 256 -15.23 2.80 13.86
C ALA A 256 -15.64 4.27 13.66
N LEU A 257 -15.19 5.15 14.54
CA LEU A 257 -15.47 6.59 14.49
C LEU A 257 -14.24 7.32 13.92
N ILE A 258 -14.39 7.91 12.74
CA ILE A 258 -13.35 8.78 12.18
C ILE A 258 -13.49 10.16 12.85
N THR A 259 -12.74 10.39 13.91
CA THR A 259 -12.86 11.60 14.73
C THR A 259 -12.00 12.76 14.24
N GLY A 260 -10.99 12.51 13.40
CA GLY A 260 -10.15 13.55 12.85
C GLY A 260 -9.61 13.20 11.47
N VAL A 261 -9.50 14.20 10.62
CA VAL A 261 -8.86 14.11 9.30
C VAL A 261 -7.91 15.28 9.13
N ILE A 262 -6.69 14.99 8.69
CA ILE A 262 -5.62 15.96 8.44
C ILE A 262 -5.40 16.07 6.93
N GLU A 263 -5.43 17.28 6.39
CA GLU A 263 -5.09 17.59 5.01
C GLU A 263 -4.01 18.68 4.94
N HIS A 264 -3.55 18.99 3.74
CA HIS A 264 -2.44 19.91 3.51
C HIS A 264 -2.74 21.36 3.93
N ASP A 265 -4.01 21.73 4.01
CA ASP A 265 -4.51 23.08 4.34
C ASP A 265 -5.11 23.19 5.74
N GLY A 266 -5.04 22.12 6.55
CA GLY A 266 -5.55 22.09 7.91
C GLY A 266 -6.03 20.71 8.34
N GLY A 267 -6.93 20.69 9.30
CA GLY A 267 -7.60 19.46 9.75
C GLY A 267 -9.04 19.73 10.12
N VAL A 268 -9.82 18.67 10.22
CA VAL A 268 -11.18 18.69 10.77
C VAL A 268 -11.29 17.69 11.90
N PHE A 269 -12.06 18.06 12.93
CA PHE A 269 -12.24 17.23 14.13
C PHE A 269 -13.71 17.21 14.55
N ASP A 270 -14.24 16.02 14.79
CA ASP A 270 -15.54 15.78 15.40
C ASP A 270 -15.49 14.52 16.27
N PRO A 271 -15.61 14.64 17.60
CA PRO A 271 -15.56 13.47 18.49
C PRO A 271 -16.73 12.49 18.29
N SER A 272 -17.82 12.92 17.65
CA SER A 272 -18.98 12.07 17.32
C SER A 272 -18.83 11.28 16.03
N GLY A 273 -17.79 11.57 15.23
CA GLY A 273 -17.50 10.93 13.96
C GLY A 273 -17.85 11.79 12.75
N ILE A 274 -16.90 11.86 11.82
CA ILE A 274 -16.98 12.60 10.56
C ILE A 274 -17.58 11.69 9.48
N ASP A 275 -18.55 12.21 8.72
CA ASP A 275 -19.01 11.58 7.49
C ASP A 275 -17.93 11.68 6.42
N VAL A 276 -17.29 10.52 6.13
CA VAL A 276 -16.13 10.44 5.26
C VAL A 276 -16.48 10.77 3.81
N ASP A 277 -17.64 10.36 3.32
CA ASP A 277 -18.09 10.63 1.95
C ASP A 277 -18.41 12.10 1.74
N SER A 278 -19.09 12.72 2.71
CA SER A 278 -19.39 14.16 2.71
C SER A 278 -18.10 14.98 2.70
N LEU A 279 -17.14 14.64 3.57
CA LEU A 279 -15.86 15.34 3.64
C LEU A 279 -15.04 15.15 2.35
N ARG A 280 -15.03 13.93 1.78
CA ARG A 280 -14.34 13.65 0.51
C ARG A 280 -14.90 14.46 -0.65
N SER A 281 -16.23 14.58 -0.74
CA SER A 281 -16.88 15.40 -1.75
C SER A 281 -16.51 16.88 -1.57
N TRP A 282 -16.52 17.37 -0.33
CA TRP A 282 -16.10 18.74 -0.02
C TRP A 282 -14.67 19.03 -0.46
N ILE A 283 -13.72 18.14 -0.13
CA ILE A 283 -12.31 18.27 -0.54
C ILE A 283 -12.17 18.29 -2.06
N SER A 284 -12.94 17.46 -2.77
CA SER A 284 -12.92 17.43 -4.24
C SER A 284 -13.38 18.75 -4.85
N ASP A 285 -14.40 19.39 -4.27
CA ASP A 285 -15.02 20.59 -4.79
C ASP A 285 -14.26 21.87 -4.39
N ASN A 286 -13.64 21.88 -3.20
CA ASN A 286 -13.01 23.07 -2.61
C ASN A 286 -11.48 23.00 -2.53
N GLY A 287 -10.87 21.83 -2.83
CA GLY A 287 -9.43 21.64 -2.85
C GLY A 287 -8.79 21.38 -1.48
N GLY A 288 -9.57 21.34 -0.39
CA GLY A 288 -9.06 21.11 0.96
C GLY A 288 -10.16 21.04 2.01
N VAL A 289 -9.78 21.06 3.29
CA VAL A 289 -10.73 20.95 4.42
C VAL A 289 -11.17 22.29 5.00
N LYS A 290 -10.57 23.37 4.54
CA LYS A 290 -10.89 24.72 5.02
C LYS A 290 -12.38 25.01 4.85
N ASP A 291 -12.95 25.63 5.89
CA ASP A 291 -14.36 26.05 5.93
C ASP A 291 -15.37 24.87 5.81
N TYR A 292 -14.97 23.61 6.05
CA TYR A 292 -15.90 22.48 6.08
C TYR A 292 -16.98 22.68 7.15
N PRO A 293 -18.28 22.65 6.78
CA PRO A 293 -19.34 23.14 7.67
C PRO A 293 -19.81 22.13 8.73
N HIS A 294 -19.40 20.86 8.63
CA HIS A 294 -19.94 19.77 9.45
C HIS A 294 -19.00 19.24 10.52
N ALA A 295 -17.85 19.90 10.73
CA ALA A 295 -16.89 19.56 11.78
C ALA A 295 -16.07 20.79 12.19
N GLN A 296 -15.42 20.74 13.34
CA GLN A 296 -14.49 21.78 13.76
C GLN A 296 -13.27 21.81 12.86
N VAL A 297 -13.02 22.95 12.21
CA VAL A 297 -11.81 23.14 11.38
C VAL A 297 -10.64 23.57 12.27
N ILE A 298 -9.51 22.88 12.12
CA ILE A 298 -8.24 23.12 12.83
C ILE A 298 -7.24 23.66 11.81
N ALA A 299 -6.84 24.92 11.98
CA ALA A 299 -5.93 25.58 11.04
C ALA A 299 -4.54 24.88 10.95
N GLU A 300 -4.00 24.45 12.08
CA GLU A 300 -2.77 23.66 12.16
C GLU A 300 -3.13 22.17 12.24
N GLY A 301 -3.50 21.57 11.11
CA GLY A 301 -3.96 20.17 11.04
C GLY A 301 -2.99 19.18 11.67
N ALA A 302 -1.68 19.45 11.62
CA ALA A 302 -0.66 18.59 12.22
C ALA A 302 -0.83 18.38 13.74
N LEU A 303 -1.50 19.29 14.44
CA LEU A 303 -1.81 19.13 15.87
C LEU A 303 -2.70 17.91 16.15
N LEU A 304 -3.53 17.51 15.18
CA LEU A 304 -4.36 16.32 15.31
C LEU A 304 -3.56 15.00 15.38
N LEU A 305 -2.28 14.98 14.97
CA LEU A 305 -1.41 13.83 15.19
C LEU A 305 -1.16 13.57 16.69
N GLU A 306 -1.32 14.60 17.51
CA GLU A 306 -1.07 14.59 18.95
C GLU A 306 -2.36 14.50 19.76
N GLU A 307 -3.53 14.54 19.08
CA GLU A 307 -4.85 14.46 19.71
C GLU A 307 -5.13 13.01 20.21
N PRO A 308 -5.78 12.85 21.38
CA PRO A 308 -6.13 11.53 21.91
C PRO A 308 -7.07 10.75 20.96
N CYS A 309 -6.60 9.62 20.47
CA CYS A 309 -7.38 8.66 19.70
C CYS A 309 -6.92 7.23 20.00
N ASP A 310 -7.68 6.24 19.54
CA ASP A 310 -7.34 4.83 19.73
C ASP A 310 -6.42 4.32 18.62
N ILE A 311 -6.59 4.84 17.41
CA ILE A 311 -5.81 4.45 16.23
C ILE A 311 -5.44 5.69 15.42
N LEU A 312 -4.16 5.82 15.07
CA LEU A 312 -3.66 6.85 14.16
C LEU A 312 -3.28 6.22 12.82
N VAL A 313 -3.79 6.79 11.72
CA VAL A 313 -3.60 6.28 10.34
C VAL A 313 -2.88 7.35 9.49
N PRO A 314 -1.55 7.42 9.49
CA PRO A 314 -0.81 8.28 8.57
C PRO A 314 -0.88 7.68 7.15
N ALA A 315 -1.62 8.36 6.25
CA ALA A 315 -1.90 7.91 4.88
C ALA A 315 -1.49 8.93 3.79
N ALA A 316 -0.68 9.95 4.14
CA ALA A 316 -0.28 11.00 3.21
C ALA A 316 1.20 10.93 2.83
N LEU A 317 2.09 11.39 3.70
CA LEU A 317 3.49 11.64 3.38
C LEU A 317 4.43 10.82 4.29
N GLU A 318 5.65 10.63 3.80
CA GLU A 318 6.76 10.10 4.57
C GLU A 318 7.22 11.10 5.65
N GLY A 319 7.77 10.58 6.77
CA GLY A 319 8.37 11.37 7.83
C GLY A 319 7.40 12.27 8.61
N THR A 320 6.12 12.01 8.58
CA THR A 320 5.09 12.80 9.28
C THR A 320 5.22 12.73 10.80
N ILE A 321 5.55 11.56 11.33
CA ILE A 321 5.87 11.36 12.74
C ILE A 321 7.39 11.25 12.83
N HIS A 322 7.98 12.23 13.51
CA HIS A 322 9.42 12.45 13.56
C HIS A 322 9.86 12.80 14.98
N LEU A 323 11.16 12.95 15.23
CA LEU A 323 11.72 13.29 16.55
C LEU A 323 11.04 14.49 17.21
N GLY A 324 10.58 15.46 16.41
CA GLY A 324 9.97 16.70 16.92
C GLY A 324 8.56 16.53 17.47
N ASN A 325 7.80 15.47 17.12
CA ASN A 325 6.42 15.26 17.58
C ASN A 325 6.16 13.89 18.22
N ALA A 326 7.02 12.89 18.04
CA ALA A 326 6.81 11.53 18.52
C ALA A 326 6.52 11.42 20.02
N GLU A 327 7.13 12.29 20.87
CA GLU A 327 6.88 12.30 22.30
C GLU A 327 5.44 12.75 22.65
N ARG A 328 4.76 13.47 21.76
CA ARG A 328 3.41 14.00 21.99
C ARG A 328 2.30 13.16 21.36
N VAL A 329 2.63 12.21 20.47
CA VAL A 329 1.68 11.28 19.90
C VAL A 329 1.04 10.44 21.01
N GLN A 330 -0.29 10.49 21.11
CA GLN A 330 -1.04 9.81 22.17
C GLN A 330 -1.62 8.47 21.75
N ALA A 331 -1.93 8.30 20.46
CA ALA A 331 -2.47 7.05 19.93
C ALA A 331 -1.68 5.82 20.41
N PRO A 332 -2.32 4.82 21.01
CA PRO A 332 -1.66 3.58 21.42
C PRO A 332 -1.32 2.68 20.22
N LEU A 333 -2.09 2.76 19.15
CA LEU A 333 -1.89 2.01 17.90
C LEU A 333 -1.71 2.95 16.72
N ILE A 334 -0.65 2.75 15.95
CA ILE A 334 -0.38 3.47 14.71
C ILE A 334 -0.35 2.46 13.57
N ILE A 335 -1.07 2.72 12.48
CA ILE A 335 -1.01 1.88 11.28
C ILE A 335 -0.52 2.69 10.09
N GLU A 336 0.62 2.31 9.53
CA GLU A 336 1.31 3.05 8.47
C GLU A 336 0.70 2.78 7.10
N ALA A 337 -0.26 3.59 6.72
CA ALA A 337 -0.90 3.50 5.41
C ALA A 337 -0.06 4.16 4.29
N ALA A 338 0.75 5.18 4.60
CA ALA A 338 1.78 5.74 3.72
C ALA A 338 3.08 4.94 3.79
N ASN A 339 4.05 5.20 2.91
CA ASN A 339 5.39 4.62 3.00
C ASN A 339 6.26 5.46 3.95
N GLY A 340 6.85 4.83 4.98
CA GLY A 340 7.74 5.45 5.94
C GLY A 340 7.21 6.70 6.62
N PRO A 341 5.95 6.74 7.10
CA PRO A 341 5.39 7.93 7.74
C PRO A 341 5.99 8.17 9.13
N VAL A 342 6.53 7.12 9.76
CA VAL A 342 7.24 7.20 11.03
C VAL A 342 8.75 7.11 10.76
N THR A 343 9.51 8.11 11.18
CA THR A 343 10.97 8.09 11.03
C THR A 343 11.62 7.08 11.98
N ALA A 344 12.84 6.65 11.71
CA ALA A 344 13.55 5.69 12.54
C ALA A 344 13.77 6.22 13.98
N GLY A 345 14.03 7.52 14.14
CA GLY A 345 14.17 8.14 15.46
C GLY A 345 12.83 8.19 16.23
N ALA A 346 11.75 8.49 15.53
CA ALA A 346 10.39 8.48 16.09
C ALA A 346 9.94 7.07 16.49
N ASP A 347 10.25 6.06 15.68
CA ASP A 347 9.94 4.66 15.96
C ASP A 347 10.51 4.21 17.32
N GLU A 348 11.77 4.54 17.60
CA GLU A 348 12.40 4.23 18.88
C GLU A 348 11.71 4.91 20.06
N ILE A 349 11.31 6.18 19.91
CA ILE A 349 10.56 6.92 20.93
C ILE A 349 9.20 6.27 21.18
N LEU A 350 8.44 6.01 20.14
CA LEU A 350 7.11 5.42 20.23
C LEU A 350 7.16 4.03 20.88
N ARG A 351 8.11 3.19 20.48
CA ARG A 351 8.34 1.87 21.06
C ARG A 351 8.67 1.95 22.56
N ARG A 352 9.57 2.85 22.98
CA ARG A 352 9.88 3.07 24.41
C ARG A 352 8.67 3.52 25.21
N ARG A 353 7.72 4.22 24.58
CA ARG A 353 6.46 4.63 25.19
C ARG A 353 5.36 3.55 25.13
N GLY A 354 5.69 2.33 24.68
CA GLY A 354 4.75 1.22 24.61
C GLY A 354 3.70 1.36 23.49
N LYS A 355 3.96 2.18 22.46
CA LYS A 355 3.07 2.29 21.30
C LYS A 355 3.32 1.15 20.35
N VAL A 356 2.23 0.59 19.77
CA VAL A 356 2.32 -0.47 18.76
C VAL A 356 2.22 0.16 17.36
N ILE A 357 3.10 -0.25 16.44
CA ILE A 357 3.09 0.18 15.06
C ILE A 357 2.85 -1.02 14.16
N ILE A 358 1.77 -0.99 13.39
CA ILE A 358 1.57 -1.90 12.26
C ILE A 358 2.31 -1.30 11.06
N PRO A 359 3.42 -1.94 10.60
CA PRO A 359 4.36 -1.30 9.68
C PRO A 359 3.83 -1.20 8.25
N ASP A 360 4.34 -0.23 7.50
CA ASP A 360 4.01 0.03 6.10
C ASP A 360 4.32 -1.14 5.16
N LEU A 361 5.35 -1.94 5.45
CA LEU A 361 5.65 -3.16 4.68
C LEU A 361 4.45 -4.11 4.61
N TYR A 362 3.62 -4.11 5.63
CA TYR A 362 2.41 -4.91 5.72
C TYR A 362 1.14 -4.09 5.43
N ALA A 363 0.91 -3.01 6.15
CA ALA A 363 -0.35 -2.28 6.17
C ALA A 363 -0.82 -1.81 4.78
N ASN A 364 0.10 -1.29 3.96
CA ASN A 364 -0.22 -0.78 2.63
C ASN A 364 0.08 -1.79 1.49
N ALA A 365 0.33 -3.06 1.81
CA ALA A 365 0.65 -4.09 0.83
C ALA A 365 -0.56 -4.53 -0.03
N GLY A 366 -1.77 -4.12 0.31
CA GLY A 366 -2.96 -4.42 -0.48
C GLY A 366 -2.84 -3.97 -1.94
N GLY A 367 -2.18 -2.84 -2.18
CA GLY A 367 -1.93 -2.33 -3.52
C GLY A 367 -1.09 -3.26 -4.40
N VAL A 368 0.00 -3.82 -3.88
CA VAL A 368 0.85 -4.77 -4.63
C VAL A 368 0.19 -6.13 -4.78
N THR A 369 -0.56 -6.58 -3.78
CA THR A 369 -1.34 -7.83 -3.84
C THR A 369 -2.36 -7.80 -4.99
N VAL A 370 -3.17 -6.75 -5.10
CA VAL A 370 -4.13 -6.62 -6.21
C VAL A 370 -3.42 -6.35 -7.54
N SER A 371 -2.25 -5.70 -7.52
CA SER A 371 -1.41 -5.60 -8.74
C SER A 371 -0.93 -6.96 -9.22
N TYR A 372 -0.63 -7.89 -8.31
CA TYR A 372 -0.32 -9.28 -8.68
C TYR A 372 -1.52 -9.97 -9.35
N PHE A 373 -2.71 -9.81 -8.80
CA PHE A 373 -3.92 -10.37 -9.43
C PHE A 373 -4.19 -9.78 -10.82
N GLU A 374 -3.96 -8.47 -11.01
CA GLU A 374 -4.08 -7.84 -12.34
C GLU A 374 -3.07 -8.42 -13.34
N TRP A 375 -1.83 -8.60 -12.92
CA TRP A 375 -0.79 -9.17 -13.75
C TRP A 375 -1.13 -10.61 -14.16
N VAL A 376 -1.53 -11.47 -13.22
CA VAL A 376 -1.97 -12.86 -13.49
C VAL A 376 -3.17 -12.88 -14.43
N LYS A 377 -4.18 -12.01 -14.20
CA LYS A 377 -5.34 -11.87 -15.09
C LYS A 377 -4.93 -11.56 -16.53
N ASN A 378 -3.94 -10.65 -16.70
CA ASN A 378 -3.47 -10.27 -18.03
C ASN A 378 -2.65 -11.39 -18.71
N LEU A 379 -1.89 -12.17 -17.94
CA LEU A 379 -1.15 -13.34 -18.47
C LEU A 379 -2.07 -14.51 -18.81
N SER A 380 -3.09 -14.74 -17.99
CA SER A 380 -4.02 -15.86 -18.21
C SER A 380 -4.99 -15.62 -19.38
N HIS A 381 -5.15 -14.37 -19.86
CA HIS A 381 -6.12 -13.95 -20.87
C HIS A 381 -7.58 -14.29 -20.53
N ILE A 382 -7.87 -14.60 -19.25
CA ILE A 382 -9.20 -14.99 -18.76
C ILE A 382 -9.65 -14.00 -17.68
N ARG A 383 -10.93 -13.65 -17.67
CA ARG A 383 -11.53 -12.85 -16.59
C ARG A 383 -11.77 -13.74 -15.38
N PHE A 384 -11.33 -13.29 -14.20
CA PHE A 384 -11.56 -13.99 -12.96
C PHE A 384 -13.06 -14.27 -12.73
N GLY A 385 -13.37 -15.48 -12.28
CA GLY A 385 -14.72 -15.93 -11.95
C GLY A 385 -15.65 -16.21 -13.13
N ARG A 386 -15.35 -15.73 -14.35
CA ARG A 386 -16.32 -15.81 -15.46
C ARG A 386 -16.69 -17.23 -15.88
N MET A 387 -15.74 -18.15 -15.86
CA MET A 387 -16.00 -19.55 -16.26
C MET A 387 -16.65 -20.37 -15.14
N GLN A 388 -16.39 -20.05 -13.89
CA GLN A 388 -16.89 -20.78 -12.72
C GLN A 388 -18.26 -20.27 -12.28
N ARG A 389 -18.53 -18.98 -12.46
CA ARG A 389 -19.74 -18.31 -11.96
C ARG A 389 -21.04 -19.02 -12.31
N ARG A 390 -21.23 -19.39 -13.59
CA ARG A 390 -22.47 -20.10 -14.00
C ARG A 390 -22.58 -21.49 -13.41
N GLN A 391 -21.45 -22.17 -13.22
CA GLN A 391 -21.45 -23.48 -12.57
C GLN A 391 -21.78 -23.38 -11.08
N GLU A 392 -21.26 -22.34 -10.42
CA GLU A 392 -21.61 -22.01 -9.02
C GLU A 392 -23.07 -21.61 -8.91
N GLU A 393 -23.56 -20.72 -9.74
CA GLU A 393 -24.98 -20.33 -9.79
C GLU A 393 -25.90 -21.55 -10.01
N ALA A 394 -25.54 -22.47 -10.90
CA ALA A 394 -26.30 -23.70 -11.11
C ALA A 394 -26.29 -24.65 -9.89
N ARG A 395 -25.17 -24.77 -9.18
CA ARG A 395 -25.07 -25.53 -7.94
C ARG A 395 -25.90 -24.90 -6.82
N HIS A 396 -25.81 -23.58 -6.68
CA HIS A 396 -26.59 -22.83 -5.71
C HIS A 396 -28.09 -22.95 -6.01
N GLN A 397 -28.50 -22.96 -7.28
CA GLN A 397 -29.89 -23.16 -7.67
C GLN A 397 -30.42 -24.52 -7.19
N LEU A 398 -29.64 -25.60 -7.38
CA LEU A 398 -30.04 -26.94 -6.89
C LEU A 398 -30.24 -26.96 -5.35
N VAL A 399 -29.40 -26.22 -4.62
CA VAL A 399 -29.56 -26.13 -3.14
C VAL A 399 -30.80 -25.32 -2.79
N VAL A 400 -31.05 -24.20 -3.46
CA VAL A 400 -32.25 -23.38 -3.24
C VAL A 400 -33.51 -24.15 -3.57
N ASP A 401 -33.54 -24.87 -4.70
CA ASP A 401 -34.69 -25.70 -5.11
C ASP A 401 -35.01 -26.79 -4.05
N GLU A 402 -33.97 -27.43 -3.49
CA GLU A 402 -34.15 -28.44 -2.45
C GLU A 402 -34.60 -27.82 -1.10
N MET A 403 -34.03 -26.63 -0.74
CA MET A 403 -34.49 -25.87 0.43
C MET A 403 -35.98 -25.48 0.29
N GLU A 404 -36.41 -24.99 -0.87
CA GLU A 404 -37.80 -24.65 -1.14
C GLU A 404 -38.72 -25.89 -1.04
N ARG A 405 -38.26 -27.03 -1.56
CA ARG A 405 -38.99 -28.29 -1.44
C ARG A 405 -39.19 -28.70 0.02
N ILE A 406 -38.13 -28.60 0.85
CA ILE A 406 -38.21 -28.95 2.26
C ILE A 406 -39.12 -28.00 3.02
N VAL A 407 -38.96 -26.68 2.83
CA VAL A 407 -39.77 -25.65 3.47
C VAL A 407 -41.26 -25.78 3.07
N GLY A 408 -41.52 -26.03 1.77
CA GLY A 408 -42.88 -26.29 1.29
C GLY A 408 -43.53 -27.53 1.91
N ALA A 409 -42.74 -28.58 2.15
CA ALA A 409 -43.22 -29.82 2.81
C ALA A 409 -43.57 -29.61 4.32
N MET A 410 -43.02 -28.57 4.96
CA MET A 410 -43.34 -28.21 6.35
C MET A 410 -44.73 -27.58 6.53
N GLY A 411 -45.43 -27.22 5.47
CA GLY A 411 -46.84 -26.84 5.47
C GLY A 411 -47.21 -25.50 6.12
N ASN A 412 -46.24 -24.69 6.56
CA ASN A 412 -46.51 -23.47 7.34
C ASN A 412 -46.60 -22.21 6.48
N GLY A 413 -46.66 -22.29 5.13
CA GLY A 413 -46.66 -21.14 4.24
C GLY A 413 -45.35 -20.34 4.25
N THR A 414 -44.32 -20.88 4.89
CA THR A 414 -42.98 -20.27 4.94
C THR A 414 -42.32 -20.43 3.58
N THR A 415 -41.70 -19.35 3.06
CA THR A 415 -40.93 -19.36 1.82
C THR A 415 -39.58 -18.75 2.09
N LEU A 416 -38.58 -19.10 1.28
CA LEU A 416 -37.28 -18.41 1.29
C LEU A 416 -37.47 -16.98 0.78
N SER A 417 -36.90 -16.02 1.47
CA SER A 417 -36.99 -14.61 1.07
C SER A 417 -36.29 -14.39 -0.28
N ASP A 418 -36.84 -13.54 -1.12
CA ASP A 418 -36.24 -13.20 -2.44
C ASP A 418 -34.87 -12.58 -2.27
N SER A 419 -34.64 -11.80 -1.22
CA SER A 419 -33.33 -11.24 -0.90
C SER A 419 -32.28 -12.29 -0.57
N PHE A 420 -32.65 -13.37 0.13
CA PHE A 420 -31.76 -14.52 0.37
C PHE A 420 -31.46 -15.24 -0.94
N LYS A 421 -32.48 -15.58 -1.73
CA LYS A 421 -32.30 -16.24 -3.04
C LYS A 421 -31.37 -15.46 -3.94
N LEU A 422 -31.61 -14.14 -4.10
CA LEU A 422 -30.79 -13.27 -4.94
C LEU A 422 -29.32 -13.23 -4.50
N LYS A 423 -29.08 -13.13 -3.20
CA LYS A 423 -27.71 -13.13 -2.65
C LYS A 423 -27.02 -14.48 -2.77
N TYR A 424 -27.75 -15.56 -2.50
CA TYR A 424 -27.20 -16.91 -2.50
C TYR A 424 -26.96 -17.46 -3.90
N LEU A 425 -27.87 -17.16 -4.84
CA LEU A 425 -27.76 -17.62 -6.25
C LEU A 425 -26.67 -16.91 -7.04
N ARG A 426 -26.31 -15.69 -6.65
CA ARG A 426 -25.28 -14.93 -7.34
C ARG A 426 -23.91 -15.53 -7.04
N GLY A 427 -23.22 -16.01 -8.07
CA GLY A 427 -21.80 -16.39 -7.99
C GLY A 427 -20.91 -15.15 -7.82
N ALA A 428 -19.73 -15.33 -7.22
CA ALA A 428 -18.78 -14.25 -6.96
C ALA A 428 -18.38 -13.51 -8.25
N ASP A 429 -18.40 -12.19 -8.22
CA ASP A 429 -17.86 -11.37 -9.29
C ASP A 429 -16.34 -11.10 -9.11
N GLU A 430 -15.72 -10.43 -10.09
CA GLU A 430 -14.27 -10.15 -10.04
C GLU A 430 -13.87 -9.36 -8.78
N LEU A 431 -14.68 -8.39 -8.34
CA LEU A 431 -14.40 -7.58 -7.16
C LEU A 431 -14.44 -8.41 -5.88
N GLU A 432 -15.45 -9.27 -5.75
CA GLU A 432 -15.61 -10.15 -4.59
C GLU A 432 -14.45 -11.15 -4.48
N LEU A 433 -14.00 -11.72 -5.62
CA LEU A 433 -12.83 -12.60 -5.66
C LEU A 433 -11.54 -11.87 -5.29
N VAL A 434 -11.35 -10.65 -5.80
CA VAL A 434 -10.19 -9.81 -5.47
C VAL A 434 -10.16 -9.46 -3.99
N ARG A 435 -11.30 -9.05 -3.42
CA ARG A 435 -11.42 -8.76 -1.98
C ARG A 435 -11.12 -9.98 -1.12
N SER A 436 -11.66 -11.14 -1.50
CA SER A 436 -11.42 -12.40 -0.80
C SER A 436 -9.95 -12.81 -0.84
N GLY A 437 -9.32 -12.75 -2.02
CA GLY A 437 -7.89 -13.05 -2.16
C GLY A 437 -7.00 -12.05 -1.41
N LEU A 438 -7.39 -10.78 -1.37
CA LEU A 438 -6.69 -9.76 -0.61
C LEU A 438 -6.79 -10.01 0.90
N ASP A 439 -7.99 -10.33 1.43
CA ASP A 439 -8.19 -10.63 2.85
C ASP A 439 -7.35 -11.83 3.28
N ASP A 440 -7.36 -12.90 2.50
CA ASP A 440 -6.56 -14.10 2.77
C ASP A 440 -5.06 -13.80 2.78
N THR A 441 -4.57 -13.05 1.80
CA THR A 441 -3.16 -12.63 1.72
C THR A 441 -2.75 -11.79 2.93
N MET A 442 -3.57 -10.82 3.31
CA MET A 442 -3.29 -9.95 4.46
C MET A 442 -3.28 -10.76 5.76
N ARG A 443 -4.22 -11.69 5.93
CA ARG A 443 -4.29 -12.56 7.09
C ARG A 443 -3.06 -13.47 7.22
N VAL A 444 -2.66 -14.15 6.14
CA VAL A 444 -1.48 -15.04 6.14
C VAL A 444 -0.20 -14.26 6.44
N ALA A 445 -0.03 -13.08 5.84
CA ALA A 445 1.12 -12.22 6.10
C ALA A 445 1.18 -11.75 7.56
N TYR A 446 0.03 -11.38 8.14
CA TYR A 446 -0.04 -11.02 9.56
C TYR A 446 0.38 -12.16 10.46
N GLN A 447 -0.18 -13.36 10.26
CA GLN A 447 0.16 -14.53 11.06
C GLN A 447 1.66 -14.85 11.00
N SER A 448 2.27 -14.76 9.83
CA SER A 448 3.69 -15.01 9.65
C SER A 448 4.57 -14.03 10.45
N MET A 449 4.28 -12.73 10.39
CA MET A 449 5.06 -11.76 11.16
C MET A 449 4.73 -11.79 12.66
N ARG A 450 3.47 -12.06 13.03
CA ARG A 450 3.03 -12.23 14.42
C ARG A 450 3.74 -13.40 15.10
N GLU A 451 3.88 -14.53 14.40
CA GLU A 451 4.65 -15.67 14.91
C GLU A 451 6.09 -15.28 15.25
N VAL A 452 6.76 -14.53 14.40
CA VAL A 452 8.13 -14.06 14.65
C VAL A 452 8.15 -13.12 15.87
N TRP A 453 7.19 -12.20 15.98
CA TRP A 453 7.10 -11.26 17.09
C TRP A 453 6.92 -11.95 18.45
N HIS A 454 5.98 -12.90 18.55
CA HIS A 454 5.65 -13.53 19.82
C HIS A 454 6.54 -14.73 20.20
N ARG A 455 7.12 -15.45 19.22
CA ARG A 455 7.99 -16.60 19.50
C ARG A 455 9.42 -16.20 19.88
N ARG A 456 9.83 -14.98 19.59
CA ARG A 456 11.22 -14.52 19.75
C ARG A 456 11.27 -13.33 20.70
N ALA A 457 11.79 -13.58 21.91
CA ALA A 457 11.93 -12.54 22.95
C ALA A 457 12.92 -11.40 22.57
N ASP A 458 13.79 -11.65 21.57
CA ASP A 458 14.74 -10.67 21.03
C ASP A 458 14.16 -9.79 19.90
N VAL A 459 12.93 -10.08 19.43
CA VAL A 459 12.25 -9.28 18.42
C VAL A 459 11.34 -8.26 19.11
N PRO A 460 11.64 -6.96 18.98
CA PRO A 460 11.02 -5.94 19.82
C PRO A 460 9.59 -5.57 19.41
N ASP A 461 9.25 -5.70 18.13
CA ASP A 461 8.00 -5.19 17.57
C ASP A 461 7.62 -5.84 16.24
N LEU A 462 6.42 -5.51 15.73
CA LEU A 462 5.89 -5.99 14.44
C LEU A 462 6.72 -5.51 13.24
N ARG A 463 7.35 -4.35 13.29
CA ARG A 463 8.18 -3.84 12.19
C ARG A 463 9.41 -4.72 11.97
N ILE A 464 10.15 -5.01 13.03
CA ILE A 464 11.33 -5.89 12.94
C ILE A 464 10.90 -7.31 12.58
N ALA A 465 9.77 -7.80 13.11
CA ALA A 465 9.22 -9.08 12.73
C ALA A 465 8.87 -9.14 11.23
N ALA A 466 8.29 -8.09 10.66
CA ALA A 466 7.99 -8.00 9.22
C ALA A 466 9.26 -8.05 8.38
N TYR A 467 10.31 -7.30 8.76
CA TYR A 467 11.62 -7.34 8.08
C TYR A 467 12.25 -8.73 8.16
N ILE A 468 12.30 -9.37 9.34
CA ILE A 468 12.84 -10.72 9.51
C ILE A 468 12.09 -11.72 8.63
N THR A 469 10.76 -11.69 8.62
CA THR A 469 9.93 -12.57 7.80
C THR A 469 10.23 -12.38 6.31
N ALA A 470 10.25 -11.14 5.84
CA ALA A 470 10.53 -10.82 4.44
C ALA A 470 11.96 -11.22 4.02
N ILE A 471 12.96 -10.85 4.82
CA ILE A 471 14.37 -11.16 4.54
C ILE A 471 14.62 -12.67 4.55
N SER A 472 13.98 -13.44 5.45
CA SER A 472 14.08 -14.90 5.47
C SER A 472 13.63 -15.52 4.15
N ARG A 473 12.48 -15.08 3.62
CA ARG A 473 11.94 -15.56 2.33
C ARG A 473 12.84 -15.20 1.14
N VAL A 474 13.38 -13.97 1.14
CA VAL A 474 14.36 -13.55 0.11
C VAL A 474 15.63 -14.39 0.20
N ALA A 475 16.13 -14.63 1.41
CA ALA A 475 17.33 -15.46 1.64
C ALA A 475 17.12 -16.92 1.20
N GLU A 476 15.95 -17.50 1.52
CA GLU A 476 15.57 -18.85 1.07
C GLU A 476 15.53 -18.95 -0.46
N SER A 477 14.96 -17.94 -1.14
CA SER A 477 14.93 -17.90 -2.59
C SER A 477 16.34 -17.83 -3.20
N TYR A 478 17.25 -17.03 -2.63
CA TYR A 478 18.65 -16.98 -3.09
C TYR A 478 19.39 -18.29 -2.83
N ARG A 479 19.20 -18.90 -1.65
CA ARG A 479 19.78 -20.22 -1.35
C ARG A 479 19.31 -21.31 -2.32
N ALA A 480 18.00 -21.31 -2.67
CA ALA A 480 17.46 -22.23 -3.66
C ALA A 480 18.07 -22.05 -5.06
N LYS A 481 18.58 -20.86 -5.36
CA LYS A 481 19.30 -20.54 -6.61
C LYS A 481 20.82 -20.81 -6.53
N GLY A 482 21.31 -21.31 -5.39
CA GLY A 482 22.73 -21.68 -5.19
C GLY A 482 23.62 -20.55 -4.66
N LEU A 483 23.04 -19.51 -4.05
CA LEU A 483 23.77 -18.43 -3.39
C LEU A 483 23.83 -18.60 -1.86
#